data_c1179172e2ca98a8a957655a71f3fdf2
#
_entry.id   c1179172e2ca98a8a957655a71f3fdf2
#
_cell.length_a   1.000
_cell.length_b   1.000
_cell.length_c   1.000
_cell.angle_alpha   90.00
_cell.angle_beta   90.00
_cell.angle_gamma   90.00
#
_symmetry.space_group_name_H-M   'P 1'
#
loop_
_entity.id
_entity.type
_entity.pdbx_description
1 polymer ?
#
loop_
_entity_poly.entity_id
_entity_poly.type
_entity_poly.pdbx_seq_one_letter_code
_entity_poly.pdbx_strand_id
1 'polypeptide(L)'
;MRIEYRLLDRAVRYALSAAGHATPRRLTAATPCPEWDLGRLLAHLGDSLDALAEGLSVRSVGLVPTCCGAEGSAGAPSGPEAGDGEGLITGLAVRAAVLLTACAEVPGGQEPVAVGDQLLTTSVVAITGAIEVAVHGWDISVSCGDHEPVPSRLATELLPYAALLVPRHTRPGLFADPVLVPRRTSAGDRLVAFLGRQPAGTKMAAPGPGGS
;
A
#
# COMPACT_ATOMS: atom_id res chain seq x y z
N MET A 1 1.50 -17.06 -15.56
CA MET A 1 1.73 -16.20 -14.37
C MET A 1 0.74 -16.56 -13.29
N ARG A 2 1.20 -16.82 -12.07
CA ARG A 2 0.39 -17.21 -10.89
C ARG A 2 -0.56 -16.08 -10.46
N ILE A 3 -1.58 -16.42 -9.65
CA ILE A 3 -2.61 -15.45 -9.25
C ILE A 3 -2.00 -14.30 -8.44
N GLU A 4 -1.02 -14.58 -7.57
CA GLU A 4 -0.37 -13.63 -6.69
C GLU A 4 0.31 -12.51 -7.48
N TYR A 5 1.09 -12.87 -8.50
CA TYR A 5 1.79 -11.90 -9.34
C TYR A 5 0.85 -11.12 -10.25
N ARG A 6 -0.29 -11.73 -10.66
CA ARG A 6 -1.35 -10.97 -11.38
C ARG A 6 -2.05 -9.96 -10.49
N LEU A 7 -2.22 -10.29 -9.20
CA LEU A 7 -2.81 -9.35 -8.24
C LEU A 7 -1.85 -8.17 -8.01
N LEU A 8 -0.56 -8.46 -7.84
CA LEU A 8 0.46 -7.42 -7.69
C LEU A 8 0.56 -6.54 -8.94
N ASP A 9 0.61 -7.11 -10.15
CA ASP A 9 0.61 -6.34 -11.41
C ASP A 9 -0.59 -5.41 -11.50
N ARG A 10 -1.80 -5.89 -11.15
CA ARG A 10 -3.02 -5.08 -11.19
C ARG A 10 -3.02 -3.97 -10.14
N ALA A 11 -2.49 -4.24 -8.94
CA ALA A 11 -2.34 -3.24 -7.89
C ALA A 11 -1.34 -2.15 -8.30
N VAL A 12 -0.19 -2.53 -8.88
CA VAL A 12 0.82 -1.60 -9.39
C VAL A 12 0.24 -0.71 -10.49
N ARG A 13 -0.48 -1.27 -11.46
CA ARG A 13 -1.13 -0.47 -12.52
C ARG A 13 -2.14 0.52 -11.98
N TYR A 14 -2.94 0.11 -10.99
CA TYR A 14 -3.89 1.00 -10.33
C TYR A 14 -3.16 2.13 -9.59
N ALA A 15 -2.13 1.83 -8.81
CA ALA A 15 -1.37 2.83 -8.07
C ALA A 15 -0.63 3.82 -9.00
N LEU A 16 -0.06 3.34 -10.12
CA LEU A 16 0.55 4.19 -11.14
C LEU A 16 -0.47 5.11 -11.82
N SER A 17 -1.69 4.62 -12.11
CA SER A 17 -2.78 5.44 -12.62
C SER A 17 -3.11 6.57 -11.65
N ALA A 18 -3.26 6.28 -10.36
CA ALA A 18 -3.51 7.27 -9.33
C ALA A 18 -2.35 8.28 -9.20
N ALA A 19 -1.10 7.79 -9.19
CA ALA A 19 0.09 8.63 -9.11
C ALA A 19 0.25 9.58 -10.32
N GLY A 20 -0.25 9.17 -11.49
CA GLY A 20 -0.25 10.01 -12.68
C GLY A 20 -1.07 11.31 -12.56
N HIS A 21 -1.96 11.41 -11.57
CA HIS A 21 -2.74 12.62 -11.27
C HIS A 21 -2.05 13.53 -10.24
N ALA A 22 -0.96 13.08 -9.62
CA ALA A 22 -0.17 13.90 -8.73
C ALA A 22 0.54 15.00 -9.54
N THR A 23 0.58 16.20 -8.97
CA THR A 23 1.31 17.33 -9.54
C THR A 23 2.26 17.91 -8.50
N PRO A 24 3.36 18.58 -8.88
CA PRO A 24 4.28 19.18 -7.93
C PRO A 24 3.60 20.08 -6.89
N ARG A 25 2.53 20.77 -7.29
CA ARG A 25 1.76 21.64 -6.38
C ARG A 25 0.95 20.88 -5.33
N ARG A 26 0.71 19.59 -5.53
CA ARG A 26 -0.09 18.74 -4.62
C ARG A 26 0.77 17.90 -3.67
N LEU A 27 2.10 17.92 -3.79
CA LEU A 27 2.97 17.08 -2.97
C LEU A 27 2.81 17.32 -1.46
N THR A 28 2.41 18.52 -1.05
CA THR A 28 2.12 18.86 0.34
C THR A 28 0.65 18.62 0.74
N ALA A 29 -0.15 18.03 -0.14
CA ALA A 29 -1.55 17.72 0.19
C ALA A 29 -1.63 16.65 1.29
N ALA A 30 -2.62 16.81 2.19
CA ALA A 30 -2.88 15.82 3.22
C ALA A 30 -3.30 14.48 2.62
N THR A 31 -2.92 13.38 3.28
CA THR A 31 -3.28 12.02 2.87
C THR A 31 -4.15 11.34 3.95
N PRO A 32 -4.79 10.22 3.62
CA PRO A 32 -5.43 9.37 4.63
C PRO A 32 -4.47 8.80 5.68
N CYS A 33 -3.15 8.87 5.46
CA CYS A 33 -2.12 8.58 6.45
C CYS A 33 -1.77 9.89 7.18
N PRO A 34 -2.20 10.11 8.45
CA PRO A 34 -2.20 11.44 9.08
C PRO A 34 -0.84 12.13 9.20
N GLU A 35 0.23 11.36 9.21
CA GLU A 35 1.60 11.87 9.38
C GLU A 35 2.34 12.09 8.05
N TRP A 36 1.67 11.81 6.92
CA TRP A 36 2.28 11.87 5.60
C TRP A 36 1.53 12.83 4.68
N ASP A 37 2.29 13.68 4.01
CA ASP A 37 1.82 14.38 2.82
C ASP A 37 1.92 13.47 1.58
N LEU A 38 1.39 13.94 0.47
CA LEU A 38 1.40 13.17 -0.79
C LEU A 38 2.82 12.89 -1.29
N GLY A 39 3.77 13.81 -1.10
CA GLY A 39 5.16 13.62 -1.50
C GLY A 39 5.81 12.45 -0.75
N ARG A 40 5.62 12.40 0.57
CA ARG A 40 6.12 11.30 1.41
C ARG A 40 5.43 9.97 1.07
N LEU A 41 4.13 10.00 0.80
CA LEU A 41 3.39 8.81 0.40
C LEU A 41 3.89 8.23 -0.94
N LEU A 42 4.17 9.09 -1.94
CA LEU A 42 4.75 8.68 -3.22
C LEU A 42 6.17 8.11 -3.06
N ALA A 43 6.99 8.73 -2.21
CA ALA A 43 8.33 8.21 -1.91
C ALA A 43 8.25 6.83 -1.25
N HIS A 44 7.38 6.67 -0.24
CA HIS A 44 7.15 5.39 0.43
C HIS A 44 6.65 4.30 -0.55
N LEU A 45 5.73 4.65 -1.46
CA LEU A 45 5.30 3.70 -2.49
C LEU A 45 6.49 3.26 -3.36
N GLY A 46 7.40 4.19 -3.70
CA GLY A 46 8.64 3.86 -4.40
C GLY A 46 9.51 2.87 -3.64
N ASP A 47 9.74 3.12 -2.36
CA ASP A 47 10.54 2.24 -1.49
C ASP A 47 9.87 0.85 -1.36
N SER A 48 8.54 0.80 -1.28
CA SER A 48 7.79 -0.47 -1.26
C SER A 48 7.96 -1.26 -2.57
N LEU A 49 7.94 -0.59 -3.73
CA LEU A 49 8.18 -1.26 -5.02
C LEU A 49 9.61 -1.81 -5.11
N ASP A 50 10.61 -1.08 -4.63
CA ASP A 50 12.01 -1.52 -4.60
C ASP A 50 12.20 -2.71 -3.65
N ALA A 51 11.64 -2.66 -2.44
CA ALA A 51 11.69 -3.77 -1.48
C ALA A 51 11.01 -5.04 -2.01
N LEU A 52 9.87 -4.90 -2.70
CA LEU A 52 9.21 -6.03 -3.35
C LEU A 52 10.05 -6.61 -4.49
N ALA A 53 10.67 -5.76 -5.31
CA ALA A 53 11.54 -6.21 -6.40
C ALA A 53 12.77 -6.95 -5.84
N GLU A 54 13.41 -6.42 -4.79
CA GLU A 54 14.52 -7.05 -4.08
C GLU A 54 14.10 -8.41 -3.51
N GLY A 55 12.98 -8.48 -2.78
CA GLY A 55 12.47 -9.72 -2.20
C GLY A 55 12.19 -10.80 -3.23
N LEU A 56 11.67 -10.43 -4.40
CA LEU A 56 11.37 -11.38 -5.47
C LEU A 56 12.61 -11.81 -6.27
N SER A 57 13.61 -10.92 -6.42
CA SER A 57 14.82 -11.20 -7.20
C SER A 57 15.94 -11.83 -6.37
N VAL A 58 16.26 -11.20 -5.21
CA VAL A 58 17.40 -11.54 -4.36
C VAL A 58 17.03 -12.52 -3.23
N ARG A 59 15.72 -12.69 -2.98
CA ARG A 59 15.17 -13.53 -1.89
C ARG A 59 15.49 -13.01 -0.48
N SER A 60 15.78 -11.73 -0.38
CA SER A 60 16.03 -11.05 0.88
C SER A 60 15.47 -9.63 0.81
N VAL A 61 14.87 -9.14 1.89
CA VAL A 61 14.45 -7.75 2.04
C VAL A 61 15.11 -7.20 3.30
N GLY A 62 15.91 -6.16 3.13
CA GLY A 62 16.40 -5.37 4.25
C GLY A 62 15.21 -4.62 4.87
N LEU A 63 14.90 -4.89 6.14
CA LEU A 63 13.88 -4.11 6.84
C LEU A 63 14.41 -2.69 7.07
N VAL A 64 13.94 -1.75 6.25
CA VAL A 64 13.92 -0.35 6.66
C VAL A 64 12.58 -0.14 7.37
N PRO A 65 12.55 0.06 8.68
CA PRO A 65 11.29 0.27 9.39
C PRO A 65 10.73 1.63 9.00
N THR A 66 9.74 1.63 8.12
CA THR A 66 8.95 2.82 7.82
C THR A 66 7.49 2.47 8.08
N CYS A 67 7.14 2.41 9.35
CA CYS A 67 5.77 2.18 9.79
C CYS A 67 5.05 3.52 9.97
N CYS A 68 3.82 3.65 9.47
CA CYS A 68 2.88 4.61 10.02
C CYS A 68 2.65 4.27 11.49
N GLY A 69 3.25 5.00 12.44
CA GLY A 69 2.88 4.92 13.84
C GLY A 69 3.91 4.48 14.86
N ALA A 70 5.21 4.59 14.62
CA ALA A 70 6.19 4.44 15.69
C ALA A 70 7.00 5.73 15.87
N GLU A 71 6.77 6.42 16.98
CA GLU A 71 7.68 7.44 17.49
C GLU A 71 9.03 6.78 17.76
N GLY A 72 10.03 7.11 16.98
CA GLY A 72 11.40 6.64 17.14
C GLY A 72 12.36 7.51 16.34
N SER A 73 12.80 8.59 16.98
CA SER A 73 13.88 9.44 16.52
C SER A 73 15.08 8.66 16.03
N ALA A 74 15.37 8.73 14.73
CA ALA A 74 16.75 8.79 14.21
C ALA A 74 16.71 9.13 12.71
N GLY A 75 17.17 10.33 12.35
CA GLY A 75 17.61 10.67 11.01
C GLY A 75 16.59 10.46 9.90
N ALA A 76 15.56 11.33 9.82
CA ALA A 76 14.77 11.41 8.61
C ALA A 76 15.74 11.68 7.43
N PRO A 77 15.71 10.87 6.36
CA PRO A 77 16.31 11.33 5.11
C PRO A 77 15.56 12.62 4.75
N SER A 78 16.29 13.69 4.55
CA SER A 78 15.77 14.96 4.05
C SER A 78 14.88 14.64 2.87
N GLY A 79 13.56 14.94 3.00
CA GLY A 79 12.59 14.74 1.93
C GLY A 79 13.10 15.38 0.65
N PRO A 80 12.70 14.88 -0.53
CA PRO A 80 13.10 15.47 -1.80
C PRO A 80 12.76 16.95 -1.78
N GLU A 81 13.74 17.77 -2.13
CA GLU A 81 13.53 19.20 -2.28
C GLU A 81 12.37 19.46 -3.24
N ALA A 82 11.61 20.52 -2.99
CA ALA A 82 10.31 20.83 -3.66
C ALA A 82 10.36 20.98 -5.21
N GLY A 83 11.46 20.63 -5.86
CA GLY A 83 11.67 20.66 -7.31
C GLY A 83 11.43 19.33 -8.04
N ASP A 84 11.31 18.21 -7.37
CA ASP A 84 11.41 16.85 -7.97
C ASP A 84 10.09 16.07 -8.13
N GLY A 85 8.95 16.72 -8.14
CA GLY A 85 7.65 16.01 -8.28
C GLY A 85 7.54 15.17 -9.57
N GLU A 86 8.08 15.64 -10.68
CA GLU A 86 8.12 14.87 -11.94
C GLU A 86 9.11 13.71 -11.85
N GLY A 87 10.22 13.88 -11.14
CA GLY A 87 11.20 12.83 -10.86
C GLY A 87 10.62 11.70 -10.02
N LEU A 88 9.81 12.02 -9.00
CA LEU A 88 9.13 11.02 -8.17
C LEU A 88 8.17 10.16 -9.00
N ILE A 89 7.31 10.76 -9.81
CA ILE A 89 6.32 10.03 -10.62
C ILE A 89 7.00 9.19 -11.69
N THR A 90 8.00 9.74 -12.39
CA THR A 90 8.79 9.01 -13.39
C THR A 90 9.55 7.86 -12.72
N GLY A 91 10.12 8.10 -11.55
CA GLY A 91 10.81 7.08 -10.74
C GLY A 91 9.92 5.91 -10.35
N LEU A 92 8.65 6.17 -10.00
CA LEU A 92 7.68 5.10 -9.71
C LEU A 92 7.44 4.18 -10.90
N ALA A 93 7.33 4.72 -12.12
CA ALA A 93 7.14 3.91 -13.32
C ALA A 93 8.35 2.99 -13.60
N VAL A 94 9.57 3.48 -13.38
CA VAL A 94 10.79 2.69 -13.52
C VAL A 94 10.84 1.57 -12.49
N ARG A 95 10.61 1.87 -11.21
CA ARG A 95 10.58 0.87 -10.12
C ARG A 95 9.50 -0.18 -10.34
N ALA A 96 8.32 0.24 -10.79
CA ALA A 96 7.25 -0.68 -11.15
C ALA A 96 7.65 -1.62 -12.29
N ALA A 97 8.34 -1.14 -13.31
CA ALA A 97 8.83 -1.99 -14.41
C ALA A 97 9.86 -3.02 -13.92
N VAL A 98 10.77 -2.64 -13.03
CA VAL A 98 11.73 -3.56 -12.39
C VAL A 98 10.99 -4.63 -11.59
N LEU A 99 10.03 -4.26 -10.75
CA LEU A 99 9.23 -5.19 -9.97
C LEU A 99 8.45 -6.17 -10.86
N LEU A 100 7.80 -5.68 -11.91
CA LEU A 100 7.02 -6.55 -12.81
C LEU A 100 7.91 -7.50 -13.61
N THR A 101 9.14 -7.10 -13.93
CA THR A 101 10.16 -8.00 -14.52
C THR A 101 10.54 -9.09 -13.52
N ALA A 102 10.84 -8.72 -12.27
CA ALA A 102 11.12 -9.69 -11.21
C ALA A 102 9.97 -10.70 -11.03
N CYS A 103 8.71 -10.23 -11.04
CA CYS A 103 7.54 -11.11 -10.96
C CYS A 103 7.46 -12.14 -12.11
N ALA A 104 7.91 -11.76 -13.32
CA ALA A 104 7.89 -12.66 -14.48
C ALA A 104 8.95 -13.76 -14.39
N GLU A 105 10.04 -13.51 -13.66
CA GLU A 105 11.18 -14.41 -13.52
C GLU A 105 11.04 -15.40 -12.35
N VAL A 106 10.08 -15.18 -11.42
CA VAL A 106 9.86 -16.09 -10.28
C VAL A 106 9.21 -17.39 -10.73
N PRO A 107 9.88 -18.57 -10.59
CA PRO A 107 9.39 -19.80 -11.21
C PRO A 107 8.18 -20.41 -10.50
N GLY A 108 8.10 -20.39 -9.18
CA GLY A 108 7.17 -21.25 -8.45
C GLY A 108 6.25 -20.59 -7.42
N GLY A 109 6.67 -19.52 -6.80
CA GLY A 109 5.90 -18.82 -5.74
C GLY A 109 6.05 -19.43 -4.34
N GLN A 110 6.80 -20.50 -4.20
CA GLN A 110 7.09 -21.15 -2.91
C GLN A 110 8.54 -20.94 -2.47
N GLU A 111 9.32 -20.21 -3.22
CA GLU A 111 10.72 -19.92 -2.90
C GLU A 111 10.77 -19.09 -1.61
N PRO A 112 11.67 -19.44 -0.68
CA PRO A 112 11.81 -18.69 0.56
C PRO A 112 12.40 -17.30 0.31
N VAL A 113 11.88 -16.32 1.04
CA VAL A 113 12.34 -14.93 1.06
C VAL A 113 12.60 -14.56 2.52
N ALA A 114 13.80 -14.12 2.84
CA ALA A 114 14.13 -13.58 4.15
C ALA A 114 13.62 -12.14 4.25
N VAL A 115 12.77 -11.85 5.25
CA VAL A 115 12.26 -10.51 5.54
C VAL A 115 12.57 -10.24 7.01
N GLY A 116 13.65 -9.53 7.28
CA GLY A 116 14.19 -9.41 8.62
C GLY A 116 14.52 -10.77 9.22
N ASP A 117 13.90 -11.12 10.36
CA ASP A 117 14.01 -12.40 11.04
C ASP A 117 12.98 -13.46 10.58
N GLN A 118 12.11 -13.11 9.64
CA GLN A 118 11.04 -13.97 9.16
C GLN A 118 11.42 -14.62 7.82
N LEU A 119 10.97 -15.86 7.62
CA LEU A 119 11.07 -16.55 6.35
C LEU A 119 9.68 -16.69 5.73
N LEU A 120 9.44 -15.95 4.66
CA LEU A 120 8.18 -15.95 3.91
C LEU A 120 8.36 -16.68 2.58
N THR A 121 7.26 -16.92 1.87
CA THR A 121 7.34 -17.38 0.47
C THR A 121 7.17 -16.20 -0.48
N THR A 122 7.68 -16.30 -1.70
CA THR A 122 7.48 -15.29 -2.75
C THR A 122 6.00 -15.02 -3.02
N SER A 123 5.12 -16.02 -2.90
CA SER A 123 3.66 -15.84 -2.96
C SER A 123 3.14 -14.92 -1.85
N VAL A 124 3.59 -15.10 -0.61
CA VAL A 124 3.17 -14.26 0.53
C VAL A 124 3.67 -12.84 0.33
N VAL A 125 4.93 -12.66 -0.07
CA VAL A 125 5.52 -11.34 -0.36
C VAL A 125 4.71 -10.63 -1.46
N ALA A 126 4.40 -11.32 -2.56
CA ALA A 126 3.63 -10.74 -3.67
C ALA A 126 2.21 -10.33 -3.26
N ILE A 127 1.51 -11.16 -2.45
CA ILE A 127 0.16 -10.84 -1.98
C ILE A 127 0.18 -9.67 -0.99
N THR A 128 1.12 -9.66 -0.05
CA THR A 128 1.27 -8.57 0.91
C THR A 128 1.55 -7.26 0.17
N GLY A 129 2.48 -7.30 -0.79
CA GLY A 129 2.77 -6.16 -1.65
C GLY A 129 1.57 -5.69 -2.48
N ALA A 130 0.76 -6.63 -3.00
CA ALA A 130 -0.45 -6.26 -3.75
C ALA A 130 -1.47 -5.53 -2.87
N ILE A 131 -1.62 -5.92 -1.60
CA ILE A 131 -2.51 -5.25 -0.64
C ILE A 131 -1.99 -3.84 -0.33
N GLU A 132 -0.70 -3.72 -0.03
CA GLU A 132 -0.05 -2.45 0.29
C GLU A 132 -0.11 -1.46 -0.87
N VAL A 133 0.31 -1.89 -2.05
CA VAL A 133 0.29 -1.05 -3.26
C VAL A 133 -1.14 -0.63 -3.63
N ALA A 134 -2.13 -1.52 -3.46
CA ALA A 134 -3.52 -1.18 -3.76
C ALA A 134 -4.09 -0.15 -2.79
N VAL A 135 -3.79 -0.25 -1.46
CA VAL A 135 -4.30 0.71 -0.49
C VAL A 135 -3.61 2.07 -0.63
N HIS A 136 -2.31 2.10 -0.88
CA HIS A 136 -1.61 3.36 -1.13
C HIS A 136 -1.98 4.00 -2.47
N GLY A 137 -2.31 3.21 -3.50
CA GLY A 137 -2.93 3.72 -4.72
C GLY A 137 -4.25 4.45 -4.44
N TRP A 138 -5.07 3.91 -3.53
CA TRP A 138 -6.30 4.57 -3.10
C TRP A 138 -6.00 5.83 -2.27
N ASP A 139 -5.06 5.78 -1.33
CA ASP A 139 -4.64 6.93 -0.54
C ASP A 139 -4.15 8.09 -1.45
N ILE A 140 -3.36 7.77 -2.49
CA ILE A 140 -2.90 8.74 -3.50
C ILE A 140 -4.09 9.34 -4.28
N SER A 141 -5.01 8.50 -4.78
CA SER A 141 -6.18 8.97 -5.52
C SER A 141 -7.03 9.94 -4.70
N VAL A 142 -7.27 9.63 -3.41
CA VAL A 142 -7.96 10.53 -2.49
C VAL A 142 -7.21 11.86 -2.31
N SER A 143 -5.90 11.81 -2.13
CA SER A 143 -5.05 12.99 -1.95
C SER A 143 -4.98 13.87 -3.20
N CYS A 144 -5.09 13.25 -4.38
CA CYS A 144 -5.23 13.96 -5.66
C CYS A 144 -6.64 14.52 -5.90
N GLY A 145 -7.63 14.15 -5.08
CA GLY A 145 -9.02 14.60 -5.22
C GLY A 145 -9.83 13.85 -6.28
N ASP A 146 -9.30 12.76 -6.84
CA ASP A 146 -9.97 11.97 -7.87
C ASP A 146 -10.92 10.94 -7.28
N HIS A 147 -10.65 10.48 -6.05
CA HIS A 147 -11.44 9.49 -5.32
C HIS A 147 -11.74 8.21 -6.12
N GLU A 148 -10.82 7.80 -7.00
CA GLU A 148 -10.99 6.59 -7.79
C GLU A 148 -10.92 5.35 -6.88
N PRO A 149 -11.96 4.51 -6.84
CA PRO A 149 -11.98 3.36 -5.94
C PRO A 149 -11.00 2.28 -6.41
N VAL A 150 -10.52 1.45 -5.47
CA VAL A 150 -9.80 0.22 -5.85
C VAL A 150 -10.70 -0.61 -6.77
N PRO A 151 -10.22 -1.05 -7.96
CA PRO A 151 -11.02 -1.81 -8.91
C PRO A 151 -11.70 -3.01 -8.25
N SER A 152 -13.02 -3.13 -8.42
CA SER A 152 -13.86 -4.09 -7.69
C SER A 152 -13.38 -5.54 -7.80
N ARG A 153 -12.88 -5.95 -8.97
CA ARG A 153 -12.33 -7.29 -9.16
C ARG A 153 -11.04 -7.49 -8.36
N LEU A 154 -10.14 -6.50 -8.36
CA LEU A 154 -8.90 -6.54 -7.57
C LEU A 154 -9.24 -6.63 -6.07
N ALA A 155 -10.10 -5.75 -5.59
CA ALA A 155 -10.50 -5.72 -4.19
C ALA A 155 -11.20 -7.01 -3.73
N THR A 156 -12.08 -7.58 -4.55
CA THR A 156 -12.76 -8.86 -4.25
C THR A 156 -11.75 -10.00 -4.09
N GLU A 157 -10.73 -10.03 -4.94
CA GLU A 157 -9.69 -11.06 -4.90
C GLU A 157 -8.69 -10.83 -3.74
N LEU A 158 -8.42 -9.56 -3.34
CA LEU A 158 -7.51 -9.24 -2.23
C LEU A 158 -8.14 -9.38 -0.84
N LEU A 159 -9.45 -9.15 -0.68
CA LEU A 159 -10.14 -9.17 0.62
C LEU A 159 -9.88 -10.42 1.48
N PRO A 160 -9.95 -11.65 0.93
CA PRO A 160 -9.66 -12.86 1.71
C PRO A 160 -8.22 -12.89 2.24
N TYR A 161 -7.27 -12.44 1.41
CA TYR A 161 -5.86 -12.39 1.81
C TYR A 161 -5.61 -11.29 2.83
N ALA A 162 -6.22 -10.12 2.68
CA ALA A 162 -6.13 -9.05 3.66
C ALA A 162 -6.63 -9.51 5.03
N ALA A 163 -7.77 -10.23 5.06
CA ALA A 163 -8.30 -10.79 6.31
C ALA A 163 -7.38 -11.84 6.96
N LEU A 164 -6.63 -12.58 6.15
CA LEU A 164 -5.66 -13.58 6.63
C LEU A 164 -4.36 -12.95 7.11
N LEU A 165 -3.81 -11.99 6.37
CA LEU A 165 -2.46 -11.43 6.58
C LEU A 165 -2.46 -10.25 7.56
N VAL A 166 -3.61 -9.59 7.78
CA VAL A 166 -3.76 -8.46 8.69
C VAL A 166 -4.79 -8.78 9.79
N PRO A 167 -4.54 -9.83 10.62
CA PRO A 167 -5.40 -10.14 11.74
C PRO A 167 -5.27 -9.05 12.82
N ARG A 168 -6.21 -9.05 13.79
CA ARG A 168 -6.27 -8.00 14.83
C ARG A 168 -4.97 -7.81 15.61
N HIS A 169 -4.24 -8.89 15.89
CA HIS A 169 -3.03 -8.84 16.72
C HIS A 169 -1.80 -8.27 15.98
N THR A 170 -1.80 -8.19 14.65
CA THR A 170 -0.70 -7.62 13.87
C THR A 170 -0.94 -6.15 13.47
N ARG A 171 -2.13 -5.60 13.79
CA ARG A 171 -2.50 -4.22 13.40
C ARG A 171 -1.75 -3.13 14.16
N PRO A 172 -1.49 -3.24 15.48
CA PRO A 172 -0.87 -2.14 16.22
C PRO A 172 0.43 -1.68 15.57
N GLY A 173 0.51 -0.37 15.26
CA GLY A 173 1.66 0.24 14.60
C GLY A 173 1.70 0.08 13.06
N LEU A 174 0.85 -0.77 12.46
CA LEU A 174 0.83 -1.00 11.01
C LEU A 174 -0.48 -0.54 10.35
N PHE A 175 -1.61 -0.80 11.00
CA PHE A 175 -2.95 -0.50 10.47
C PHE A 175 -3.86 0.02 11.57
N ALA A 176 -4.66 1.04 11.26
CA ALA A 176 -5.75 1.46 12.13
C ALA A 176 -6.83 0.37 12.22
N ASP A 177 -7.73 0.49 13.22
CA ASP A 177 -8.86 -0.41 13.36
C ASP A 177 -9.76 -0.40 12.12
N PRO A 178 -10.38 -1.55 11.76
CA PRO A 178 -11.29 -1.60 10.63
C PRO A 178 -12.46 -0.65 10.80
N VAL A 179 -12.77 0.10 9.75
CA VAL A 179 -13.95 0.95 9.68
C VAL A 179 -15.17 0.10 9.33
N LEU A 180 -16.24 0.23 10.11
CA LEU A 180 -17.50 -0.46 9.82
C LEU A 180 -18.18 0.18 8.61
N VAL A 181 -18.48 -0.64 7.61
CA VAL A 181 -19.20 -0.23 6.40
C VAL A 181 -20.44 -1.08 6.17
N PRO A 182 -21.50 -0.55 5.52
CA PRO A 182 -22.69 -1.33 5.19
C PRO A 182 -22.35 -2.54 4.30
N ARG A 183 -23.14 -3.63 4.42
CA ARG A 183 -22.91 -4.86 3.62
C ARG A 183 -22.96 -4.63 2.10
N ARG A 184 -23.67 -3.60 1.64
CA ARG A 184 -23.84 -3.25 0.21
C ARG A 184 -22.74 -2.33 -0.33
N THR A 185 -21.75 -2.00 0.49
CA THR A 185 -20.60 -1.17 0.09
C THR A 185 -19.77 -1.91 -0.96
N SER A 186 -19.16 -1.16 -1.88
CA SER A 186 -18.32 -1.71 -2.94
C SER A 186 -17.18 -2.58 -2.39
N ALA A 187 -16.67 -3.51 -3.18
CA ALA A 187 -15.53 -4.33 -2.75
C ALA A 187 -14.28 -3.46 -2.48
N GLY A 188 -14.06 -2.40 -3.27
CA GLY A 188 -12.97 -1.43 -3.06
C GLY A 188 -13.08 -0.76 -1.70
N ASP A 189 -14.24 -0.16 -1.40
CA ASP A 189 -14.47 0.50 -0.11
C ASP A 189 -14.38 -0.48 1.06
N ARG A 190 -14.86 -1.72 0.90
CA ARG A 190 -14.72 -2.75 1.95
C ARG A 190 -13.27 -3.10 2.21
N LEU A 191 -12.43 -3.19 1.17
CA LEU A 191 -11.01 -3.48 1.33
C LEU A 191 -10.31 -2.35 2.09
N VAL A 192 -10.47 -1.10 1.65
CA VAL A 192 -9.81 0.03 2.31
C VAL A 192 -10.36 0.28 3.72
N ALA A 193 -11.66 0.08 3.95
CA ALA A 193 -12.26 0.14 5.29
C ALA A 193 -11.71 -0.96 6.21
N PHE A 194 -11.55 -2.18 5.70
CA PHE A 194 -10.91 -3.26 6.44
C PHE A 194 -9.46 -2.89 6.83
N LEU A 195 -8.75 -2.15 5.98
CA LEU A 195 -7.39 -1.67 6.24
C LEU A 195 -7.33 -0.35 7.03
N GLY A 196 -8.46 0.08 7.63
CA GLY A 196 -8.53 1.23 8.53
C GLY A 196 -8.71 2.58 7.85
N ARG A 197 -8.98 2.63 6.54
CA ARG A 197 -9.28 3.86 5.81
C ARG A 197 -10.77 4.17 5.88
N GLN A 198 -11.10 5.47 5.77
CA GLN A 198 -12.49 5.96 5.79
C GLN A 198 -12.97 6.21 4.34
N PRO A 199 -13.73 5.29 3.70
CA PRO A 199 -14.29 5.55 2.38
C PRO A 199 -15.28 6.71 2.38
N ALA A 200 -15.38 7.44 1.26
CA ALA A 200 -16.33 8.55 1.13
C ALA A 200 -17.76 8.09 1.41
N GLY A 201 -18.53 8.92 2.15
CA GLY A 201 -19.93 8.59 2.47
C GLY A 201 -20.15 7.66 3.68
N THR A 202 -19.11 7.12 4.29
CA THR A 202 -19.23 6.39 5.57
C THR A 202 -19.27 7.38 6.73
N LYS A 203 -20.45 7.53 7.37
CA LYS A 203 -20.54 8.25 8.65
C LYS A 203 -19.76 7.48 9.71
N MET A 204 -18.89 8.16 10.43
CA MET A 204 -18.34 7.60 11.67
C MET A 204 -19.49 7.13 12.54
N ALA A 205 -19.49 5.85 12.93
CA ALA A 205 -20.31 5.43 14.06
C ALA A 205 -19.82 6.25 15.27
N ALA A 206 -20.72 7.05 15.86
CA ALA A 206 -20.40 7.75 17.09
C ALA A 206 -19.90 6.71 18.11
N PRO A 207 -18.84 7.01 18.90
CA PRO A 207 -18.44 6.14 19.99
C PRO A 207 -19.65 5.95 20.87
N GLY A 208 -20.07 4.72 21.08
CA GLY A 208 -21.17 4.38 21.98
C GLY A 208 -20.89 4.99 23.35
N PRO A 209 -21.93 5.48 24.08
CA PRO A 209 -21.75 6.03 25.40
C PRO A 209 -21.10 4.96 26.28
N GLY A 210 -19.93 5.31 26.82
CA GLY A 210 -19.19 4.44 27.73
C GLY A 210 -20.11 3.99 28.87
N GLY A 211 -20.33 2.70 28.99
CA GLY A 211 -20.95 2.11 30.14
C GLY A 211 -20.03 2.30 31.35
N SER A 212 -20.55 3.03 32.30
CA SER A 212 -19.98 3.22 33.65
C SER A 212 -19.98 1.93 34.41
#